data_73aca9c8ed7f61457ea08103bd9e7da0
#
_entry.id   73aca9c8ed7f61457ea08103bd9e7da0
#
_cell.length_a   1.000
_cell.length_b   1.000
_cell.length_c   1.000
_cell.angle_alpha   90.00
_cell.angle_beta   90.00
_cell.angle_gamma   90.00
#
_symmetry.space_group_name_H-M   'P 1'
#
loop_
_entity.id
_entity.type
_entity.pdbx_description
1 polymer ?
#
loop_
_entity_poly.entity_id
_entity_poly.type
_entity_poly.pdbx_seq_one_letter_code
_entity_poly.pdbx_strand_id
1 'polypeptide(L)'
;MNENTNEKIFLGVSDFDDLITSEILKRRVEAGQRTTHRETSVLCNREQWAEWAEATFEKDLHVQGNSSNGIIIERDTNNYIKFDVNSNTTSVRAYGDSDFGDAIVALVESKFDVVTSHIEWVYGADGNSVNVPLNRDRLPVDEMYPFLKGETLGDYYERYMASSANILLLIGPPGTGKTTFIRGLLAHTNSSAIVSYDSQILEKDGFFARFIESDDNVMVLEDSDAFLKSRSDGNTMMHRFLNVGDGLVTTKGKKMIFSTNLPSIRDVDSALVRPGRCFDILTFDTLNVEEANVLAKRLGVTIPVRPRGKETEPYSIAEVFNQKTEGMTTATNRKVGFI
;
A
#
# COMPACT_ATOMS: atom_id res chain seq x y z
N MET A 1 30.48 -43.46 13.59
CA MET A 1 29.01 -43.29 13.75
C MET A 1 28.80 -41.85 14.14
N ASN A 2 28.56 -40.96 13.18
CA ASN A 2 28.18 -39.60 13.46
C ASN A 2 26.65 -39.56 13.50
N GLU A 3 26.13 -39.50 14.70
CA GLU A 3 24.74 -39.21 14.90
C GLU A 3 24.49 -37.79 14.39
N ASN A 4 23.76 -37.70 13.29
CA ASN A 4 23.17 -36.46 12.78
C ASN A 4 22.07 -36.04 13.76
N THR A 5 22.44 -35.36 14.82
CA THR A 5 21.46 -34.63 15.64
C THR A 5 21.00 -33.46 14.82
N ASN A 6 19.83 -33.56 14.23
CA ASN A 6 19.04 -32.41 13.74
C ASN A 6 18.65 -31.59 14.99
N GLU A 7 19.50 -30.70 15.42
CA GLU A 7 19.17 -29.75 16.47
C GLU A 7 18.22 -28.70 15.89
N LYS A 8 16.92 -28.84 16.16
CA LYS A 8 15.94 -27.75 16.00
C LYS A 8 16.18 -26.77 17.15
N ILE A 9 16.81 -25.66 16.87
CA ILE A 9 17.01 -24.60 17.85
C ILE A 9 15.82 -23.64 17.76
N PHE A 10 15.03 -23.58 18.82
CA PHE A 10 13.96 -22.60 18.96
C PHE A 10 14.54 -21.33 19.58
N LEU A 11 14.62 -20.25 18.79
CA LEU A 11 15.03 -18.94 19.26
C LEU A 11 13.82 -18.06 19.48
N GLY A 12 13.55 -17.77 20.72
CA GLY A 12 12.39 -16.99 21.13
C GLY A 12 12.64 -15.51 21.38
N VAL A 13 13.84 -14.99 21.09
CA VAL A 13 14.22 -13.60 21.44
C VAL A 13 15.06 -13.01 20.32
N SER A 14 14.73 -11.79 19.90
CA SER A 14 15.42 -11.04 18.85
C SER A 14 16.94 -10.93 19.03
N ASP A 15 17.42 -10.90 20.28
CA ASP A 15 18.83 -10.78 20.60
C ASP A 15 19.66 -12.01 20.18
N PHE A 16 19.04 -13.20 20.10
CA PHE A 16 19.71 -14.40 19.63
C PHE A 16 19.88 -14.42 18.11
N ASP A 17 18.97 -13.82 17.36
CA ASP A 17 19.06 -13.73 15.91
C ASP A 17 20.31 -12.97 15.49
N ASP A 18 20.65 -11.90 16.19
CA ASP A 18 21.83 -11.10 15.91
C ASP A 18 23.14 -11.83 16.26
N LEU A 19 23.15 -12.62 17.33
CA LEU A 19 24.31 -13.45 17.69
C LEU A 19 24.57 -14.54 16.65
N ILE A 20 23.53 -15.23 16.21
CA ILE A 20 23.65 -16.29 15.19
C ILE A 20 24.11 -15.71 13.87
N THR A 21 23.47 -14.63 13.41
CA THR A 21 23.86 -14.00 12.15
C THR A 21 25.27 -13.45 12.18
N SER A 22 25.71 -12.91 13.32
CA SER A 22 27.07 -12.43 13.50
C SER A 22 28.11 -13.58 13.41
N GLU A 23 27.78 -14.71 14.01
CA GLU A 23 28.67 -15.89 13.93
C GLU A 23 28.73 -16.48 12.51
N ILE A 24 27.61 -16.56 11.83
CA ILE A 24 27.57 -17.00 10.42
C ILE A 24 28.37 -16.06 9.53
N LEU A 25 28.18 -14.75 9.66
CA LEU A 25 28.92 -13.76 8.90
C LEU A 25 30.41 -13.82 9.16
N LYS A 26 30.81 -14.04 10.42
CA LYS A 26 32.23 -14.26 10.78
C LYS A 26 32.82 -15.45 10.05
N ARG A 27 32.12 -16.60 10.05
CA ARG A 27 32.56 -17.81 9.33
C ARG A 27 32.71 -17.59 7.85
N ARG A 28 31.75 -16.86 7.23
CA ARG A 28 31.83 -16.50 5.80
C ARG A 28 33.04 -15.60 5.51
N VAL A 29 33.29 -14.60 6.35
CA VAL A 29 34.46 -13.73 6.22
C VAL A 29 35.77 -14.51 6.35
N GLU A 30 35.86 -15.39 7.34
CA GLU A 30 37.03 -16.26 7.55
C GLU A 30 37.27 -17.23 6.38
N ALA A 31 36.19 -17.67 5.73
CA ALA A 31 36.21 -18.48 4.51
C ALA A 31 36.48 -17.70 3.22
N GLY A 32 36.58 -16.36 3.29
CA GLY A 32 36.75 -15.50 2.12
C GLY A 32 35.50 -15.41 1.23
N GLN A 33 34.32 -15.78 1.72
CA GLN A 33 33.06 -15.77 1.01
C GLN A 33 32.45 -14.37 1.02
N ARG A 34 31.96 -13.93 -0.13
CA ARG A 34 31.10 -12.71 -0.23
C ARG A 34 29.70 -13.04 0.25
N THR A 35 29.08 -12.08 0.93
CA THR A 35 27.67 -12.18 1.32
C THR A 35 26.86 -11.16 0.53
N THR A 36 25.89 -11.64 -0.21
CA THR A 36 24.86 -10.83 -0.87
C THR A 36 23.58 -10.89 -0.08
N HIS A 37 22.70 -9.95 -0.33
CA HIS A 37 21.38 -9.88 0.27
C HIS A 37 20.32 -9.83 -0.83
N ARG A 38 19.26 -10.65 -0.66
CA ARG A 38 18.04 -10.61 -1.48
C ARG A 38 16.85 -10.62 -0.55
N GLU A 39 15.83 -9.89 -0.92
CA GLU A 39 14.60 -9.75 -0.13
C GLU A 39 13.36 -9.85 -1.00
N THR A 40 12.33 -10.48 -0.47
CA THR A 40 10.98 -10.45 -1.02
C THR A 40 9.96 -10.46 0.11
N SER A 41 8.78 -9.90 -0.14
CA SER A 41 7.65 -9.96 0.77
C SER A 41 6.46 -10.54 0.04
N VAL A 42 5.76 -11.47 0.70
CA VAL A 42 4.66 -12.21 0.09
C VAL A 42 3.40 -12.22 0.95
N LEU A 43 2.24 -12.37 0.31
CA LEU A 43 0.97 -12.58 0.99
C LEU A 43 0.92 -14.02 1.52
N CYS A 44 1.31 -14.18 2.77
CA CYS A 44 1.39 -15.47 3.43
C CYS A 44 1.21 -15.28 4.92
N ASN A 45 0.25 -15.98 5.52
CA ASN A 45 0.08 -15.97 6.96
C ASN A 45 1.00 -17.00 7.63
N ARG A 46 0.98 -17.00 8.96
CA ARG A 46 1.84 -17.85 9.79
C ARG A 46 1.70 -19.36 9.51
N GLU A 47 0.47 -19.83 9.41
CA GLU A 47 0.20 -21.26 9.22
C GLU A 47 0.69 -21.71 7.85
N GLN A 48 0.38 -20.96 6.82
CA GLN A 48 0.82 -21.21 5.44
C GLN A 48 2.35 -21.20 5.32
N TRP A 49 3.00 -20.23 5.97
CA TRP A 49 4.45 -20.14 5.96
C TRP A 49 5.10 -21.31 6.68
N ALA A 50 4.64 -21.64 7.90
CA ALA A 50 5.19 -22.71 8.69
C ALA A 50 5.08 -24.06 7.98
N GLU A 51 3.91 -24.39 7.45
CA GLU A 51 3.66 -25.63 6.71
C GLU A 51 4.56 -25.72 5.47
N TRP A 52 4.63 -24.68 4.69
CA TRP A 52 5.44 -24.66 3.49
C TRP A 52 6.94 -24.69 3.79
N ALA A 53 7.41 -23.90 4.74
CA ALA A 53 8.83 -23.83 5.09
C ALA A 53 9.32 -25.16 5.67
N GLU A 54 8.51 -25.81 6.52
CA GLU A 54 8.82 -27.10 7.09
C GLU A 54 8.94 -28.20 6.01
N ALA A 55 8.03 -28.20 5.04
CA ALA A 55 8.07 -29.12 3.92
C ALA A 55 9.22 -28.85 2.93
N THR A 56 9.59 -27.58 2.76
CA THR A 56 10.58 -27.16 1.76
C THR A 56 12.01 -27.28 2.27
N PHE A 57 12.24 -26.93 3.54
CA PHE A 57 13.57 -26.85 4.15
C PHE A 57 13.84 -27.98 5.18
N GLU A 58 13.10 -29.10 5.09
CA GLU A 58 13.17 -30.21 6.05
C GLU A 58 14.60 -30.79 6.22
N LYS A 59 15.45 -30.67 5.18
CA LYS A 59 16.84 -31.18 5.20
C LYS A 59 17.84 -30.17 5.75
N ASP A 60 17.47 -28.93 5.89
CA ASP A 60 18.33 -27.84 6.35
C ASP A 60 18.14 -27.61 7.85
N LEU A 61 19.14 -27.01 8.48
CA LEU A 61 19.04 -26.70 9.90
C LEU A 61 17.95 -25.69 10.14
N HIS A 62 16.84 -26.13 10.67
CA HIS A 62 15.71 -25.28 10.98
C HIS A 62 15.88 -24.65 12.35
N VAL A 63 16.06 -23.36 12.37
CA VAL A 63 15.95 -22.55 13.58
C VAL A 63 14.61 -21.84 13.53
N GLN A 64 13.60 -22.40 14.17
CA GLN A 64 12.31 -21.72 14.31
C GLN A 64 12.36 -20.87 15.57
N GLY A 65 12.24 -19.56 15.37
CA GLY A 65 11.80 -18.68 16.43
C GLY A 65 10.35 -18.96 16.84
N ASN A 66 9.86 -18.26 17.84
CA ASN A 66 8.43 -18.30 18.14
C ASN A 66 7.71 -17.77 16.91
N SER A 67 6.95 -18.57 16.27
CA SER A 67 5.81 -18.30 15.40
C SER A 67 5.79 -17.04 14.49
N SER A 68 6.58 -15.98 14.72
CA SER A 68 6.55 -14.73 13.95
C SER A 68 7.84 -14.45 13.19
N ASN A 69 8.97 -14.96 13.65
CA ASN A 69 10.28 -14.78 13.01
C ASN A 69 11.14 -16.03 13.17
N GLY A 70 12.13 -16.17 12.32
CA GLY A 70 13.05 -17.29 12.41
C GLY A 70 14.19 -17.21 11.40
N ILE A 71 15.12 -18.14 11.56
CA ILE A 71 16.28 -18.30 10.69
C ILE A 71 16.33 -19.75 10.20
N ILE A 72 16.60 -19.92 8.91
CA ILE A 72 16.89 -21.21 8.28
C ILE A 72 18.32 -21.13 7.78
N ILE A 73 19.15 -22.10 8.16
CA ILE A 73 20.59 -22.07 7.85
C ILE A 73 20.98 -23.31 7.02
N GLU A 74 21.63 -23.05 5.89
CA GLU A 74 22.26 -24.07 5.07
C GLU A 74 23.66 -24.38 5.65
N ARG A 75 23.85 -25.59 6.18
CA ARG A 75 25.04 -25.93 6.97
C ARG A 75 26.37 -25.82 6.21
N ASP A 76 26.40 -26.32 4.98
CA ASP A 76 27.66 -26.51 4.26
C ASP A 76 28.22 -25.20 3.70
N THR A 77 27.36 -24.23 3.43
CA THR A 77 27.70 -22.96 2.76
C THR A 77 27.66 -21.75 3.68
N ASN A 78 27.08 -21.89 4.87
CA ASN A 78 26.70 -20.79 5.75
C ASN A 78 25.81 -19.72 5.07
N ASN A 79 25.02 -20.13 4.07
CA ASN A 79 23.91 -19.34 3.58
C ASN A 79 22.76 -19.41 4.58
N TYR A 80 21.95 -18.35 4.68
CA TYR A 80 20.82 -18.36 5.60
C TYR A 80 19.67 -17.49 5.12
N ILE A 81 18.48 -17.80 5.62
CA ILE A 81 17.25 -17.06 5.39
C ILE A 81 16.78 -16.53 6.72
N LYS A 82 16.46 -15.24 6.80
CA LYS A 82 15.65 -14.66 7.87
C LYS A 82 14.24 -14.48 7.36
N PHE A 83 13.24 -14.74 8.20
CA PHE A 83 11.86 -14.46 7.88
C PHE A 83 11.13 -13.81 9.04
N ASP A 84 10.24 -12.90 8.71
CA ASP A 84 9.35 -12.21 9.65
C ASP A 84 7.91 -12.35 9.16
N VAL A 85 7.06 -12.96 9.98
CA VAL A 85 5.65 -13.18 9.65
C VAL A 85 4.79 -12.19 10.42
N ASN A 86 4.14 -11.31 9.71
CA ASN A 86 3.07 -10.46 10.21
C ASN A 86 1.71 -11.11 9.91
N SER A 87 0.59 -10.49 10.28
CA SER A 87 -0.74 -11.09 10.20
C SER A 87 -1.04 -11.84 8.90
N ASN A 88 -0.73 -11.23 7.74
CA ASN A 88 -1.01 -11.79 6.42
C ASN A 88 0.16 -11.64 5.43
N THR A 89 1.33 -11.25 5.91
CA THR A 89 2.52 -11.09 5.09
C THR A 89 3.72 -11.75 5.72
N THR A 90 4.58 -12.31 4.89
CA THR A 90 5.87 -12.82 5.30
C THR A 90 6.95 -12.11 4.51
N SER A 91 7.87 -11.45 5.21
CA SER A 91 9.10 -10.91 4.64
C SER A 91 10.20 -11.95 4.75
N VAL A 92 10.87 -12.22 3.63
CA VAL A 92 11.92 -13.22 3.52
C VAL A 92 13.18 -12.55 3.02
N ARG A 93 14.25 -12.67 3.78
CA ARG A 93 15.56 -12.11 3.47
C ARG A 93 16.59 -13.23 3.39
N ALA A 94 17.15 -13.45 2.21
CA ALA A 94 18.19 -14.44 1.97
C ALA A 94 19.57 -13.77 1.97
N TYR A 95 20.48 -14.33 2.73
CA TYR A 95 21.86 -13.86 2.88
C TYR A 95 22.82 -14.99 2.53
N GLY A 96 23.75 -14.71 1.64
CA GLY A 96 24.72 -15.72 1.23
C GLY A 96 25.32 -15.47 -0.14
N ASP A 97 25.54 -16.52 -0.89
CA ASP A 97 25.96 -16.42 -2.28
C ASP A 97 24.85 -15.85 -3.16
N SER A 98 25.20 -15.19 -4.25
CA SER A 98 24.23 -14.53 -5.12
C SER A 98 23.16 -15.51 -5.64
N ASP A 99 23.64 -16.65 -6.12
CA ASP A 99 22.76 -17.69 -6.71
C ASP A 99 21.81 -18.30 -5.67
N PHE A 100 22.25 -18.41 -4.42
CA PHE A 100 21.39 -18.84 -3.31
C PHE A 100 20.26 -17.82 -3.07
N GLY A 101 20.61 -16.54 -2.95
CA GLY A 101 19.63 -15.50 -2.71
C GLY A 101 18.58 -15.43 -3.83
N ASP A 102 19.03 -15.47 -5.09
CA ASP A 102 18.14 -15.44 -6.25
C ASP A 102 17.24 -16.69 -6.32
N ALA A 103 17.78 -17.87 -5.98
CA ALA A 103 17.01 -19.11 -5.95
C ALA A 103 15.94 -19.12 -4.85
N ILE A 104 16.26 -18.60 -3.66
CA ILE A 104 15.30 -18.52 -2.55
C ILE A 104 14.16 -17.55 -2.89
N VAL A 105 14.47 -16.37 -3.42
CA VAL A 105 13.45 -15.42 -3.84
C VAL A 105 12.53 -16.04 -4.90
N ALA A 106 13.09 -16.63 -5.95
CA ALA A 106 12.31 -17.28 -6.99
C ALA A 106 11.42 -18.42 -6.43
N LEU A 107 11.94 -19.19 -5.49
CA LEU A 107 11.20 -20.29 -4.85
C LEU A 107 9.99 -19.76 -4.05
N VAL A 108 10.19 -18.72 -3.24
CA VAL A 108 9.13 -18.10 -2.44
C VAL A 108 8.05 -17.48 -3.33
N GLU A 109 8.46 -16.72 -4.34
CA GLU A 109 7.57 -16.03 -5.27
C GLU A 109 6.80 -16.98 -6.21
N SER A 110 7.34 -18.17 -6.45
CA SER A 110 6.63 -19.22 -7.19
C SER A 110 5.47 -19.82 -6.39
N LYS A 111 5.51 -19.70 -5.07
CA LYS A 111 4.53 -20.29 -4.17
C LYS A 111 3.48 -19.31 -3.66
N PHE A 112 3.86 -18.06 -3.44
CA PHE A 112 3.02 -17.04 -2.82
C PHE A 112 2.96 -15.78 -3.67
N ASP A 113 1.88 -15.03 -3.54
CA ASP A 113 1.71 -13.74 -4.22
C ASP A 113 2.65 -12.68 -3.64
N VAL A 114 3.41 -12.02 -4.50
CA VAL A 114 4.39 -10.99 -4.10
C VAL A 114 3.69 -9.71 -3.67
N VAL A 115 4.11 -9.16 -2.54
CA VAL A 115 3.73 -7.81 -2.10
C VAL A 115 4.62 -6.79 -2.78
N THR A 116 4.14 -6.20 -3.86
CA THR A 116 4.90 -5.19 -4.63
C THR A 116 4.68 -3.76 -4.13
N SER A 117 3.65 -3.55 -3.29
CA SER A 117 3.30 -2.24 -2.76
C SER A 117 2.71 -2.38 -1.37
N HIS A 118 3.01 -1.45 -0.50
CA HIS A 118 2.44 -1.36 0.84
C HIS A 118 1.97 0.07 1.14
N ILE A 119 1.15 0.19 2.17
CA ILE A 119 0.76 1.46 2.74
C ILE A 119 1.34 1.53 4.15
N GLU A 120 2.26 2.44 4.36
CA GLU A 120 2.74 2.76 5.69
C GLU A 120 1.72 3.68 6.39
N TRP A 121 0.95 3.11 7.28
CA TRP A 121 0.01 3.89 8.08
C TRP A 121 0.70 4.38 9.35
N VAL A 122 0.88 5.70 9.43
CA VAL A 122 1.46 6.37 10.61
C VAL A 122 0.33 6.82 11.54
N TYR A 123 0.42 6.43 12.81
CA TYR A 123 -0.62 6.67 13.81
C TYR A 123 -0.03 6.98 15.19
N GLY A 124 -0.86 7.58 16.06
CA GLY A 124 -0.49 7.92 17.44
C GLY A 124 0.53 9.06 17.57
N ALA A 125 0.52 9.71 18.70
CA ALA A 125 1.33 10.90 18.97
C ALA A 125 2.85 10.68 18.84
N ASP A 126 3.31 9.44 19.01
CA ASP A 126 4.72 9.05 18.91
C ASP A 126 5.15 8.72 17.46
N GLY A 127 4.24 8.80 16.50
CA GLY A 127 4.52 8.51 15.10
C GLY A 127 4.83 7.04 14.83
N ASN A 128 4.20 6.13 15.57
CA ASN A 128 4.25 4.70 15.28
C ASN A 128 3.66 4.41 13.90
N SER A 129 4.09 3.34 13.26
CA SER A 129 3.55 2.94 11.97
C SER A 129 3.37 1.44 11.84
N VAL A 130 2.55 1.07 10.88
CA VAL A 130 2.36 -0.31 10.44
C VAL A 130 2.33 -0.34 8.91
N ASN A 131 3.02 -1.31 8.33
CA ASN A 131 2.98 -1.56 6.90
C ASN A 131 1.82 -2.52 6.59
N VAL A 132 0.90 -2.05 5.78
CA VAL A 132 -0.26 -2.82 5.32
C VAL A 132 -0.07 -3.12 3.83
N PRO A 133 -0.10 -4.39 3.41
CA PRO A 133 -0.01 -4.72 1.99
C PRO A 133 -1.16 -4.08 1.23
N LEU A 134 -0.88 -3.62 0.02
CA LEU A 134 -1.89 -3.04 -0.84
C LEU A 134 -2.88 -4.14 -1.27
N ASN A 135 -4.15 -3.99 -0.90
CA ASN A 135 -5.20 -4.92 -1.32
C ASN A 135 -5.48 -4.74 -2.83
N ARG A 136 -5.27 -5.81 -3.60
CA ARG A 136 -5.47 -5.85 -5.04
C ARG A 136 -6.85 -6.37 -5.47
N ASP A 137 -7.72 -6.80 -4.56
CA ASP A 137 -9.02 -7.38 -4.89
C ASP A 137 -10.00 -6.38 -5.51
N ARG A 138 -9.76 -5.08 -5.32
CA ARG A 138 -10.64 -4.00 -5.76
C ARG A 138 -9.88 -2.93 -6.56
N LEU A 139 -9.13 -3.38 -7.56
CA LEU A 139 -8.46 -2.45 -8.47
C LEU A 139 -9.48 -1.78 -9.41
N PRO A 140 -9.22 -0.54 -9.79
CA PRO A 140 -10.09 0.18 -10.71
C PRO A 140 -10.04 -0.39 -12.13
N VAL A 141 -11.08 -0.08 -12.88
CA VAL A 141 -11.13 -0.26 -14.34
C VAL A 141 -11.42 1.07 -15.01
N ASP A 142 -11.02 1.24 -16.26
CA ASP A 142 -11.11 2.52 -16.99
C ASP A 142 -12.55 3.05 -17.03
N GLU A 143 -13.53 2.16 -17.13
CA GLU A 143 -14.96 2.48 -17.19
C GLU A 143 -15.50 3.14 -15.89
N MET A 144 -14.73 3.11 -14.79
CA MET A 144 -15.08 3.86 -13.58
C MET A 144 -14.87 5.36 -13.74
N TYR A 145 -14.03 5.80 -14.69
CA TYR A 145 -13.59 7.19 -14.79
C TYR A 145 -13.76 7.75 -16.21
N PRO A 146 -14.99 7.91 -16.68
CA PRO A 146 -15.28 8.38 -18.04
C PRO A 146 -14.75 9.80 -18.31
N PHE A 147 -14.44 10.58 -17.27
CA PHE A 147 -13.83 11.90 -17.38
C PHE A 147 -12.40 11.89 -17.93
N LEU A 148 -11.71 10.74 -17.96
CA LEU A 148 -10.39 10.59 -18.58
C LEU A 148 -10.46 10.62 -20.12
N LYS A 149 -11.67 10.62 -20.72
CA LYS A 149 -11.92 10.86 -22.15
C LYS A 149 -11.08 9.98 -23.10
N GLY A 150 -10.90 8.72 -22.77
CA GLY A 150 -10.18 7.73 -23.57
C GLY A 150 -8.70 7.57 -23.26
N GLU A 151 -8.13 8.33 -22.36
CA GLU A 151 -6.85 8.01 -21.71
C GLU A 151 -7.06 6.82 -20.78
N THR A 152 -6.21 5.79 -20.84
CA THR A 152 -6.29 4.68 -19.91
C THR A 152 -5.79 5.09 -18.53
N LEU A 153 -6.23 4.38 -17.48
CA LEU A 153 -5.71 4.58 -16.12
C LEU A 153 -4.19 4.40 -16.07
N GLY A 154 -3.67 3.39 -16.77
CA GLY A 154 -2.23 3.11 -16.82
C GLY A 154 -1.46 4.29 -17.39
N ASP A 155 -1.86 4.79 -18.55
CA ASP A 155 -1.20 5.94 -19.19
C ASP A 155 -1.24 7.19 -18.31
N TYR A 156 -2.39 7.43 -17.66
CA TYR A 156 -2.54 8.54 -16.72
C TYR A 156 -1.58 8.43 -15.53
N TYR A 157 -1.49 7.25 -14.93
CA TYR A 157 -0.62 7.00 -13.77
C TYR A 157 0.85 7.18 -14.13
N GLU A 158 1.28 6.64 -15.26
CA GLU A 158 2.67 6.78 -15.75
C GLU A 158 2.99 8.24 -16.02
N ARG A 159 2.10 8.98 -16.68
CA ARG A 159 2.24 10.41 -16.95
C ARG A 159 2.37 11.23 -15.67
N TYR A 160 1.57 10.92 -14.63
CA TYR A 160 1.69 11.57 -13.33
C TYR A 160 3.03 11.25 -12.67
N MET A 161 3.43 10.01 -12.62
CA MET A 161 4.69 9.61 -11.97
C MET A 161 5.91 10.18 -12.68
N ALA A 162 5.88 10.30 -13.99
CA ALA A 162 6.95 10.89 -14.79
C ALA A 162 7.01 12.43 -14.72
N SER A 163 5.93 13.09 -14.33
CA SER A 163 5.84 14.55 -14.26
C SER A 163 6.79 15.14 -13.21
N SER A 164 7.28 16.35 -13.45
CA SER A 164 7.98 17.15 -12.44
C SER A 164 7.03 17.77 -11.41
N ALA A 165 5.75 17.92 -11.73
CA ALA A 165 4.73 18.38 -10.79
C ALA A 165 4.35 17.25 -9.83
N ASN A 166 4.37 17.55 -8.53
CA ASN A 166 4.31 16.52 -7.49
C ASN A 166 2.90 16.29 -6.93
N ILE A 167 1.99 17.25 -7.09
CA ILE A 167 0.69 17.24 -6.44
C ILE A 167 -0.39 16.80 -7.41
N LEU A 168 -1.22 15.84 -6.97
CA LEU A 168 -2.45 15.43 -7.62
C LEU A 168 -3.62 15.66 -6.66
N LEU A 169 -4.66 16.36 -7.11
CA LEU A 169 -5.83 16.67 -6.32
C LEU A 169 -7.07 15.95 -6.87
N LEU A 170 -7.72 15.16 -6.01
CA LEU A 170 -8.94 14.41 -6.33
C LEU A 170 -10.12 15.04 -5.58
N ILE A 171 -11.06 15.62 -6.30
CA ILE A 171 -12.22 16.32 -5.74
C ILE A 171 -13.50 15.57 -6.14
N GLY A 172 -14.42 15.38 -5.21
CA GLY A 172 -15.74 14.83 -5.52
C GLY A 172 -16.43 14.19 -4.33
N PRO A 173 -17.71 13.89 -4.44
CA PRO A 173 -18.51 13.33 -3.36
C PRO A 173 -18.00 11.93 -2.93
N PRO A 174 -18.42 11.46 -1.75
CA PRO A 174 -18.13 10.10 -1.31
C PRO A 174 -18.70 9.05 -2.28
N GLY A 175 -18.00 7.90 -2.39
CA GLY A 175 -18.44 6.78 -3.23
C GLY A 175 -18.15 6.91 -4.72
N THR A 176 -17.46 7.96 -5.17
CA THR A 176 -17.08 8.17 -6.57
C THR A 176 -15.71 7.57 -6.94
N GLY A 177 -15.12 6.75 -6.07
CA GLY A 177 -13.94 5.94 -6.39
C GLY A 177 -12.59 6.62 -6.21
N LYS A 178 -12.47 7.75 -5.49
CA LYS A 178 -11.19 8.44 -5.24
C LYS A 178 -10.13 7.50 -4.63
N THR A 179 -10.45 6.83 -3.52
CA THR A 179 -9.55 5.86 -2.88
C THR A 179 -9.22 4.67 -3.80
N THR A 180 -10.18 4.22 -4.61
CA THR A 180 -9.96 3.15 -5.58
C THR A 180 -9.00 3.58 -6.68
N PHE A 181 -9.10 4.83 -7.13
CA PHE A 181 -8.15 5.42 -8.09
C PHE A 181 -6.73 5.46 -7.54
N ILE A 182 -6.56 5.91 -6.28
CA ILE A 182 -5.25 5.93 -5.59
C ILE A 182 -4.69 4.51 -5.49
N ARG A 183 -5.52 3.53 -5.10
CA ARG A 183 -5.11 2.12 -5.03
C ARG A 183 -4.64 1.60 -6.38
N GLY A 184 -5.35 1.95 -7.46
CA GLY A 184 -4.96 1.61 -8.83
C GLY A 184 -3.60 2.18 -9.22
N LEU A 185 -3.34 3.45 -8.88
CA LEU A 185 -2.06 4.09 -9.12
C LEU A 185 -0.92 3.35 -8.40
N LEU A 186 -1.06 3.11 -7.10
CA LEU A 186 -0.02 2.41 -6.33
C LEU A 186 0.24 1.00 -6.87
N ALA A 187 -0.82 0.26 -7.21
CA ALA A 187 -0.70 -1.08 -7.77
C ALA A 187 -0.03 -1.11 -9.15
N HIS A 188 -0.41 -0.19 -10.03
CA HIS A 188 0.11 -0.12 -11.41
C HIS A 188 1.59 0.30 -11.44
N THR A 189 1.96 1.26 -10.59
CA THR A 189 3.33 1.81 -10.56
C THR A 189 4.25 1.07 -9.60
N ASN A 190 3.77 0.03 -8.92
CA ASN A 190 4.46 -0.67 -7.84
C ASN A 190 5.04 0.29 -6.79
N SER A 191 4.28 1.33 -6.47
CA SER A 191 4.68 2.36 -5.52
C SER A 191 4.11 2.07 -4.14
N SER A 192 4.91 2.31 -3.10
CA SER A 192 4.44 2.34 -1.72
C SER A 192 4.06 3.75 -1.30
N ALA A 193 3.16 3.83 -0.32
CA ALA A 193 2.63 5.10 0.13
C ALA A 193 2.67 5.23 1.65
N ILE A 194 2.98 6.43 2.13
CA ILE A 194 2.80 6.83 3.52
C ILE A 194 1.46 7.54 3.67
N VAL A 195 0.70 7.21 4.72
CA VAL A 195 -0.60 7.81 5.02
C VAL A 195 -0.75 8.11 6.50
N SER A 196 -1.40 9.19 6.84
CA SER A 196 -1.90 9.45 8.19
C SER A 196 -3.26 10.11 8.13
N TYR A 197 -4.14 9.70 9.04
CA TYR A 197 -5.46 10.30 9.28
C TYR A 197 -5.47 11.19 10.54
N ASP A 198 -4.34 11.24 11.26
CA ASP A 198 -4.20 11.99 12.50
C ASP A 198 -3.68 13.40 12.21
N SER A 199 -4.53 14.41 12.48
CA SER A 199 -4.15 15.81 12.30
C SER A 199 -2.94 16.24 13.15
N GLN A 200 -2.78 15.65 14.34
CA GLN A 200 -1.67 15.97 15.23
C GLN A 200 -0.33 15.46 14.66
N ILE A 201 -0.34 14.38 13.90
CA ILE A 201 0.85 13.87 13.19
C ILE A 201 1.17 14.80 12.04
N LEU A 202 0.17 15.18 11.25
CA LEU A 202 0.33 16.06 10.09
C LEU A 202 0.79 17.46 10.48
N GLU A 203 0.54 17.89 11.73
CA GLU A 203 1.03 19.15 12.30
C GLU A 203 2.53 19.11 12.65
N LYS A 204 3.17 17.94 12.66
CA LYS A 204 4.59 17.80 13.00
C LYS A 204 5.46 17.68 11.74
N ASP A 205 6.60 18.35 11.74
CA ASP A 205 7.57 18.26 10.64
C ASP A 205 8.15 16.83 10.48
N GLY A 206 8.14 16.04 11.55
CA GLY A 206 8.66 14.68 11.55
C GLY A 206 7.97 13.75 10.57
N PHE A 207 6.66 13.92 10.32
CA PHE A 207 5.94 13.13 9.31
C PHE A 207 6.45 13.41 7.89
N PHE A 208 6.70 14.68 7.59
CA PHE A 208 7.23 15.07 6.28
C PHE A 208 8.70 14.67 6.10
N ALA A 209 9.51 14.82 7.16
CA ALA A 209 10.89 14.34 7.15
C ALA A 209 10.95 12.84 6.89
N ARG A 210 10.11 12.06 7.57
CA ARG A 210 9.98 10.62 7.35
C ARG A 210 9.61 10.30 5.90
N PHE A 211 8.65 10.99 5.31
CA PHE A 211 8.30 10.80 3.91
C PHE A 211 9.47 11.08 2.96
N ILE A 212 10.25 12.13 3.23
CA ILE A 212 11.41 12.49 2.41
C ILE A 212 12.51 11.42 2.52
N GLU A 213 12.72 10.87 3.71
CA GLU A 213 13.79 9.89 4.00
C GLU A 213 13.39 8.44 3.66
N SER A 214 12.09 8.12 3.65
CA SER A 214 11.60 6.76 3.37
C SER A 214 11.76 6.37 1.90
N ASP A 215 11.61 5.08 1.62
CA ASP A 215 11.51 4.55 0.25
C ASP A 215 10.10 4.72 -0.36
N ASP A 216 9.12 5.19 0.43
CA ASP A 216 7.78 5.44 -0.07
C ASP A 216 7.77 6.57 -1.09
N ASN A 217 7.25 6.31 -2.28
CA ASN A 217 7.23 7.29 -3.36
C ASN A 217 6.03 8.25 -3.29
N VAL A 218 4.98 7.87 -2.56
CA VAL A 218 3.71 8.58 -2.55
C VAL A 218 3.28 8.90 -1.12
N MET A 219 2.93 10.16 -0.86
CA MET A 219 2.19 10.57 0.34
C MET A 219 0.72 10.71 -0.03
N VAL A 220 -0.16 10.06 0.72
CA VAL A 220 -1.61 10.14 0.49
C VAL A 220 -2.28 10.82 1.68
N LEU A 221 -3.09 11.82 1.39
CA LEU A 221 -3.89 12.58 2.34
C LEU A 221 -5.36 12.48 1.93
N GLU A 222 -6.05 11.48 2.47
CA GLU A 222 -7.47 11.28 2.23
C GLU A 222 -8.32 12.17 3.14
N ASP A 223 -9.53 12.50 2.67
CA ASP A 223 -10.50 13.35 3.37
C ASP A 223 -9.87 14.64 3.93
N SER A 224 -9.00 15.23 3.13
CA SER A 224 -8.14 16.35 3.51
C SER A 224 -8.85 17.71 3.52
N ASP A 225 -10.17 17.75 3.61
CA ASP A 225 -11.00 18.96 3.52
C ASP A 225 -10.51 20.09 4.44
N ALA A 226 -10.16 19.76 5.68
CA ALA A 226 -9.68 20.74 6.65
C ALA A 226 -8.30 21.32 6.29
N PHE A 227 -7.46 20.52 5.63
CA PHE A 227 -6.08 20.90 5.29
C PHE A 227 -5.96 21.65 3.96
N LEU A 228 -7.00 21.57 3.11
CA LEU A 228 -7.00 22.17 1.79
C LEU A 228 -7.62 23.57 1.75
N LYS A 229 -8.33 23.97 2.80
CA LYS A 229 -8.94 25.31 2.89
C LYS A 229 -7.88 26.42 2.80
N SER A 230 -8.35 27.60 2.42
CA SER A 230 -7.48 28.77 2.27
C SER A 230 -6.75 29.13 3.58
N ARG A 231 -5.52 29.58 3.47
CA ARG A 231 -4.75 30.14 4.59
C ARG A 231 -5.42 31.38 5.19
N SER A 232 -6.20 32.13 4.40
CA SER A 232 -7.05 33.23 4.89
C SER A 232 -8.08 32.76 5.91
N ASP A 233 -8.49 31.49 5.85
CA ASP A 233 -9.45 30.87 6.76
C ASP A 233 -8.77 30.23 8.00
N GLY A 234 -7.48 30.57 8.25
CA GLY A 234 -6.72 30.13 9.41
C GLY A 234 -6.00 28.79 9.23
N ASN A 235 -5.89 28.27 8.01
CA ASN A 235 -5.18 27.03 7.73
C ASN A 235 -3.66 27.24 7.84
N THR A 236 -3.05 26.71 8.90
CA THR A 236 -1.60 26.77 9.14
C THR A 236 -0.84 25.60 8.50
N MET A 237 -1.53 24.56 8.06
CA MET A 237 -0.91 23.35 7.53
C MET A 237 -0.45 23.48 6.08
N MET A 238 -1.13 24.33 5.30
CA MET A 238 -0.88 24.46 3.87
C MET A 238 0.58 24.75 3.53
N HIS A 239 1.28 25.59 4.31
CA HIS A 239 2.67 25.92 4.02
C HIS A 239 3.62 24.71 4.11
N ARG A 240 3.31 23.69 4.93
CA ARG A 240 4.11 22.46 5.05
C ARG A 240 4.01 21.63 3.80
N PHE A 241 2.80 21.41 3.29
CA PHE A 241 2.57 20.72 2.02
C PHE A 241 3.24 21.43 0.86
N LEU A 242 3.20 22.76 0.84
CA LEU A 242 3.84 23.56 -0.19
C LEU A 242 5.36 23.45 -0.14
N ASN A 243 5.95 23.38 1.05
CA ASN A 243 7.40 23.23 1.21
C ASN A 243 7.91 21.87 0.72
N VAL A 244 7.15 20.79 0.96
CA VAL A 244 7.51 19.45 0.47
C VAL A 244 7.21 19.30 -1.02
N GLY A 245 6.14 19.93 -1.50
CA GLY A 245 5.71 19.83 -2.91
C GLY A 245 6.58 20.60 -3.90
N ASP A 246 7.14 21.74 -3.50
CA ASP A 246 7.91 22.63 -4.40
C ASP A 246 8.86 23.56 -3.63
N GLY A 247 9.24 23.19 -2.43
CA GLY A 247 10.18 23.95 -1.62
C GLY A 247 11.63 23.55 -1.84
N LEU A 248 12.52 24.14 -1.03
CA LEU A 248 13.95 23.83 -1.05
C LEU A 248 14.25 22.39 -0.62
N VAL A 249 13.33 21.78 0.15
CA VAL A 249 13.43 20.40 0.68
C VAL A 249 12.56 19.46 -0.15
N THR A 250 12.75 19.44 -1.45
CA THR A 250 12.04 18.50 -2.33
C THR A 250 12.96 17.36 -2.73
N THR A 251 12.39 16.16 -2.79
CA THR A 251 13.09 14.97 -3.29
C THR A 251 12.50 14.54 -4.62
N LYS A 252 13.35 14.37 -5.61
CA LYS A 252 12.94 13.92 -6.94
C LYS A 252 12.21 12.58 -6.85
N GLY A 253 11.07 12.48 -7.52
CA GLY A 253 10.26 11.24 -7.58
C GLY A 253 9.21 11.11 -6.48
N LYS A 254 9.21 11.96 -5.46
CA LYS A 254 8.16 11.98 -4.42
C LYS A 254 6.89 12.62 -4.96
N LYS A 255 5.73 12.02 -4.68
CA LYS A 255 4.41 12.46 -5.11
C LYS A 255 3.49 12.67 -3.92
N MET A 256 2.56 13.59 -4.03
CA MET A 256 1.53 13.85 -3.01
C MET A 256 0.15 13.81 -3.66
N ILE A 257 -0.73 13.02 -3.08
CA ILE A 257 -2.12 12.89 -3.54
C ILE A 257 -3.03 13.36 -2.42
N PHE A 258 -3.88 14.32 -2.75
CA PHE A 258 -4.93 14.80 -1.85
C PHE A 258 -6.27 14.33 -2.37
N SER A 259 -7.09 13.76 -1.50
CA SER A 259 -8.51 13.54 -1.79
C SER A 259 -9.39 14.38 -0.88
N THR A 260 -10.46 14.93 -1.43
CA THR A 260 -11.39 15.81 -0.71
C THR A 260 -12.82 15.63 -1.18
N ASN A 261 -13.76 15.90 -0.28
CA ASN A 261 -15.20 15.97 -0.57
C ASN A 261 -15.68 17.41 -0.72
N LEU A 262 -14.77 18.38 -0.77
CA LEU A 262 -15.12 19.78 -1.02
C LEU A 262 -15.89 19.91 -2.34
N PRO A 263 -16.92 20.75 -2.38
CA PRO A 263 -17.81 20.85 -3.54
C PRO A 263 -17.16 21.56 -4.75
N SER A 264 -16.09 22.32 -4.53
CA SER A 264 -15.47 23.12 -5.59
C SER A 264 -13.96 23.30 -5.35
N ILE A 265 -13.22 23.37 -6.46
CA ILE A 265 -11.81 23.80 -6.48
C ILE A 265 -11.61 25.20 -5.87
N ARG A 266 -12.63 26.04 -5.87
CA ARG A 266 -12.58 27.39 -5.30
C ARG A 266 -12.40 27.40 -3.79
N ASP A 267 -12.74 26.28 -3.15
CA ASP A 267 -12.60 26.10 -1.70
C ASP A 267 -11.18 25.66 -1.31
N VAL A 268 -10.32 25.34 -2.30
CA VAL A 268 -8.94 24.91 -2.11
C VAL A 268 -7.98 26.10 -2.18
N ASP A 269 -6.96 26.12 -1.33
CA ASP A 269 -5.92 27.17 -1.35
C ASP A 269 -5.25 27.25 -2.74
N SER A 270 -5.29 28.42 -3.35
CA SER A 270 -4.78 28.65 -4.70
C SER A 270 -3.29 28.36 -4.87
N ALA A 271 -2.51 28.34 -3.79
CA ALA A 271 -1.09 28.03 -3.85
C ALA A 271 -0.82 26.55 -4.13
N LEU A 272 -1.75 25.64 -3.76
CA LEU A 272 -1.64 24.21 -4.03
C LEU A 272 -1.80 23.91 -5.53
N VAL A 273 -2.71 24.61 -6.18
CA VAL A 273 -3.13 24.35 -7.56
C VAL A 273 -2.35 25.16 -8.61
N ARG A 274 -1.22 25.73 -8.23
CA ARG A 274 -0.37 26.49 -9.15
C ARG A 274 0.25 25.60 -10.21
N PRO A 275 0.35 26.06 -11.49
CA PRO A 275 1.09 25.38 -12.53
C PRO A 275 2.53 25.09 -12.11
N GLY A 276 3.03 23.90 -12.47
CA GLY A 276 4.37 23.42 -12.12
C GLY A 276 4.44 22.70 -10.76
N ARG A 277 3.48 22.93 -9.87
CA ARG A 277 3.35 22.23 -8.58
C ARG A 277 2.25 21.18 -8.63
N CYS A 278 1.06 21.56 -9.05
CA CYS A 278 -0.07 20.67 -9.25
C CYS A 278 0.02 20.05 -10.66
N PHE A 279 0.03 18.74 -10.70
CA PHE A 279 -0.01 17.98 -11.94
C PHE A 279 -1.38 18.07 -12.58
N ASP A 280 -2.43 17.76 -11.80
CA ASP A 280 -3.78 17.77 -12.28
C ASP A 280 -4.79 17.90 -11.14
N ILE A 281 -6.01 18.26 -11.47
CA ILE A 281 -7.15 18.34 -10.58
C ILE A 281 -8.27 17.52 -11.20
N LEU A 282 -8.44 16.31 -10.67
CA LEU A 282 -9.48 15.41 -11.15
C LEU A 282 -10.78 15.63 -10.37
N THR A 283 -11.84 15.94 -11.09
CA THR A 283 -13.19 16.00 -10.52
C THR A 283 -13.87 14.67 -10.70
N PHE A 284 -14.12 13.99 -9.60
CA PHE A 284 -14.84 12.73 -9.53
C PHE A 284 -16.33 13.04 -9.38
N ASP A 285 -17.14 12.49 -10.27
CA ASP A 285 -18.59 12.68 -10.26
C ASP A 285 -19.29 11.32 -10.24
N THR A 286 -20.59 11.36 -10.05
CA THR A 286 -21.49 10.22 -10.20
C THR A 286 -21.66 9.87 -11.68
N LEU A 287 -21.89 8.61 -11.97
CA LEU A 287 -22.10 8.11 -13.33
C LEU A 287 -23.54 8.35 -13.76
N ASN A 288 -23.75 8.81 -14.98
CA ASN A 288 -25.06 8.78 -15.59
C ASN A 288 -25.50 7.33 -15.88
N VAL A 289 -26.74 7.13 -16.33
CA VAL A 289 -27.31 5.79 -16.57
C VAL A 289 -26.51 5.00 -17.63
N GLU A 290 -26.02 5.66 -18.66
CA GLU A 290 -25.27 5.02 -19.75
C GLU A 290 -23.89 4.58 -19.24
N GLU A 291 -23.18 5.47 -18.56
CA GLU A 291 -21.86 5.17 -17.96
C GLU A 291 -21.97 4.07 -16.91
N ALA A 292 -23.00 4.09 -16.06
CA ALA A 292 -23.24 3.06 -15.07
C ALA A 292 -23.51 1.69 -15.71
N ASN A 293 -24.23 1.64 -16.84
CA ASN A 293 -24.44 0.42 -17.59
C ASN A 293 -23.15 -0.11 -18.24
N VAL A 294 -22.28 0.77 -18.76
CA VAL A 294 -20.99 0.39 -19.30
C VAL A 294 -20.12 -0.25 -18.21
N LEU A 295 -20.04 0.39 -17.05
CA LEU A 295 -19.32 -0.13 -15.90
C LEU A 295 -19.90 -1.46 -15.41
N ALA A 296 -21.23 -1.56 -15.27
CA ALA A 296 -21.91 -2.78 -14.83
C ALA A 296 -21.61 -3.97 -15.78
N LYS A 297 -21.67 -3.72 -17.08
CA LYS A 297 -21.29 -4.74 -18.10
C LYS A 297 -19.84 -5.19 -17.94
N ARG A 298 -18.92 -4.26 -17.69
CA ARG A 298 -17.49 -4.57 -17.45
C ARG A 298 -17.30 -5.43 -16.21
N LEU A 299 -18.06 -5.16 -15.16
CA LEU A 299 -18.00 -5.90 -13.89
C LEU A 299 -18.81 -7.20 -13.88
N GLY A 300 -19.62 -7.45 -14.91
CA GLY A 300 -20.52 -8.61 -14.98
C GLY A 300 -21.70 -8.54 -14.01
N VAL A 301 -22.17 -7.31 -13.69
CA VAL A 301 -23.28 -7.04 -12.78
C VAL A 301 -24.40 -6.26 -13.51
N THR A 302 -25.52 -6.03 -12.83
CA THR A 302 -26.59 -5.12 -13.28
C THR A 302 -26.60 -3.86 -12.42
N ILE A 303 -26.97 -2.72 -13.00
CA ILE A 303 -27.11 -1.50 -12.21
C ILE A 303 -28.27 -1.64 -11.21
N PRO A 304 -28.17 -1.00 -10.03
CA PRO A 304 -29.26 -0.99 -9.05
C PRO A 304 -30.54 -0.40 -9.63
N VAL A 305 -31.68 -1.02 -9.33
CA VAL A 305 -32.97 -0.51 -9.79
C VAL A 305 -33.34 0.74 -9.02
N ARG A 306 -33.60 1.84 -9.72
CA ARG A 306 -34.07 3.09 -9.10
C ARG A 306 -35.57 3.00 -8.78
N PRO A 307 -36.01 3.60 -7.66
CA PRO A 307 -37.42 3.74 -7.35
C PRO A 307 -38.16 4.52 -8.45
N ARG A 308 -39.48 4.30 -8.57
CA ARG A 308 -40.30 5.00 -9.53
C ARG A 308 -40.23 6.52 -9.35
N GLY A 309 -39.97 7.25 -10.42
CA GLY A 309 -39.78 8.71 -10.42
C GLY A 309 -38.35 9.18 -10.17
N LYS A 310 -37.39 8.21 -10.01
CA LYS A 310 -35.97 8.48 -9.79
C LYS A 310 -35.06 7.78 -10.82
N GLU A 311 -35.65 7.38 -11.95
CA GLU A 311 -34.97 6.57 -12.98
C GLU A 311 -33.75 7.29 -13.59
N THR A 312 -33.74 8.62 -13.53
CA THR A 312 -32.65 9.46 -14.07
C THR A 312 -31.64 9.89 -13.03
N GLU A 313 -31.81 9.49 -11.74
CA GLU A 313 -30.80 9.80 -10.72
C GLU A 313 -29.47 9.10 -11.05
N PRO A 314 -28.34 9.81 -10.95
CA PRO A 314 -27.04 9.27 -11.24
C PRO A 314 -26.64 8.18 -10.23
N TYR A 315 -25.61 7.41 -10.56
CA TYR A 315 -25.09 6.30 -9.76
C TYR A 315 -23.70 6.63 -9.23
N SER A 316 -23.45 6.39 -7.97
CA SER A 316 -22.07 6.32 -7.49
C SER A 316 -21.39 5.04 -7.97
N ILE A 317 -20.06 5.09 -8.14
CA ILE A 317 -19.27 3.89 -8.48
C ILE A 317 -19.49 2.82 -7.42
N ALA A 318 -19.58 3.21 -6.14
CA ALA A 318 -19.81 2.30 -5.02
C ALA A 318 -21.15 1.54 -5.16
N GLU A 319 -22.22 2.18 -5.63
CA GLU A 319 -23.52 1.51 -5.85
C GLU A 319 -23.42 0.42 -6.93
N VAL A 320 -22.72 0.68 -8.03
CA VAL A 320 -22.54 -0.28 -9.12
C VAL A 320 -21.61 -1.42 -8.67
N PHE A 321 -20.53 -1.10 -8.00
CA PHE A 321 -19.52 -2.08 -7.57
C PHE A 321 -20.06 -3.04 -6.50
N ASN A 322 -20.89 -2.56 -5.58
CA ASN A 322 -21.45 -3.37 -4.49
C ASN A 322 -22.46 -4.41 -4.99
N GLN A 323 -22.98 -4.30 -6.21
CA GLN A 323 -23.81 -5.35 -6.81
C GLN A 323 -23.05 -6.66 -7.02
N LYS A 324 -21.72 -6.62 -7.05
CA LYS A 324 -20.86 -7.81 -7.14
C LYS A 324 -20.74 -8.58 -5.82
N THR A 325 -21.10 -7.96 -4.71
CA THR A 325 -20.99 -8.55 -3.38
C THR A 325 -22.34 -9.20 -3.02
N GLU A 326 -22.53 -10.47 -3.30
CA GLU A 326 -23.68 -11.24 -2.83
C GLU A 326 -23.74 -11.14 -1.29
N GLY A 327 -24.83 -10.57 -0.78
CA GLY A 327 -25.17 -10.59 0.63
C GLY A 327 -25.21 -9.29 1.41
N MET A 328 -24.85 -8.13 0.83
CA MET A 328 -25.19 -6.85 1.46
C MET A 328 -26.64 -6.49 1.14
N THR A 329 -27.58 -6.98 1.95
CA THR A 329 -28.92 -6.39 2.03
C THR A 329 -28.76 -4.91 2.28
N THR A 330 -29.21 -4.09 1.31
CA THR A 330 -29.54 -2.68 1.55
C THR A 330 -30.27 -2.62 2.89
N ALA A 331 -29.78 -1.76 3.79
CA ALA A 331 -30.41 -1.55 5.07
C ALA A 331 -31.87 -1.13 4.83
N THR A 332 -32.75 -2.11 4.77
CA THR A 332 -34.19 -1.86 4.86
C THR A 332 -34.39 -1.18 6.20
N ASN A 333 -34.99 0.01 6.19
CA ASN A 333 -35.41 0.76 7.34
C ASN A 333 -36.17 -0.18 8.29
N ARG A 334 -35.47 -0.84 9.19
CA ARG A 334 -36.09 -1.48 10.34
C ARG A 334 -36.48 -0.33 11.26
N LYS A 335 -37.76 0.02 11.25
CA LYS A 335 -38.36 0.81 12.32
C LYS A 335 -38.10 0.07 13.63
N VAL A 336 -37.16 0.54 14.40
CA VAL A 336 -37.00 0.10 15.80
C VAL A 336 -38.11 0.82 16.55
N GLY A 337 -39.23 0.14 16.75
CA GLY A 337 -40.28 0.59 17.65
C GLY A 337 -39.81 0.35 19.08
N PHE A 338 -39.62 1.40 19.84
CA PHE A 338 -39.62 1.30 21.28
C PHE A 338 -41.07 1.07 21.74
N ILE A 339 -41.30 -0.03 22.46
CA ILE A 339 -42.50 -0.27 23.27
C ILE A 339 -42.25 0.31 24.65
#